data_084d6face6afab85d3dd24aaa4f80f51
#
_entry.id   084d6face6afab85d3dd24aaa4f80f51
#
_cell.length_a   1.000
_cell.length_b   1.000
_cell.length_c   1.000
_cell.angle_alpha   90.00
_cell.angle_beta   90.00
_cell.angle_gamma   90.00
#
_symmetry.space_group_name_H-M   'P 1'
#
loop_
_entity.id
_entity.type
_entity.pdbx_description
1 polymer ?
#
loop_
_entity_poly.entity_id
_entity_poly.type
_entity_poly.pdbx_seq_one_letter_code
_entity_poly.pdbx_strand_id
1 'polypeptide(L)'
;MGKFTHPNVTKSQMSHNKKDFLDALERSLGVVTTAAKSCNIERRTHYRWMEEDTEYADAVKDIQESAIDFAESSLHQQIKDKVPSSTIFYLKTKGKNRGYVEKQQIEINEPKPFTWFDDEN
;
A
#
# COMPACT_ATOMS: atom_id res chain seq x y z
N MET A 1 3.18 -10.26 33.79
CA MET A 1 3.36 -9.94 33.71
C MET A 1 3.58 -8.90 33.25
N GLY A 2 3.59 -8.29 33.36
CA GLY A 2 3.76 -7.20 33.16
C GLY A 2 4.62 -6.87 32.22
N LYS A 3 5.06 -7.34 31.74
CA LYS A 3 5.90 -7.20 31.01
C LYS A 3 5.73 -6.15 30.20
N PHE A 4 5.02 -5.56 30.16
CA PHE A 4 4.86 -4.68 29.34
C PHE A 4 4.95 -3.44 29.72
N THR A 5 5.64 -2.99 30.28
CA THR A 5 5.66 -1.80 30.70
C THR A 5 6.64 -0.99 30.06
N HIS A 6 6.97 -1.08 28.89
CA HIS A 6 7.88 -0.26 28.28
C HIS A 6 7.33 1.05 28.02
N PRO A 7 7.99 2.05 28.26
CA PRO A 7 7.49 3.34 28.08
C PRO A 7 7.30 3.64 26.66
N ASN A 8 8.16 3.19 25.82
CA ASN A 8 7.91 3.51 24.54
C ASN A 8 7.08 2.53 23.99
N VAL A 9 6.03 2.80 23.53
CA VAL A 9 5.16 1.92 23.05
C VAL A 9 5.59 1.26 21.92
N THR A 10 5.47 0.08 21.80
CA THR A 10 5.86 -0.67 20.68
C THR A 10 4.80 -1.69 20.48
N LYS A 11 4.94 -2.48 19.49
CA LYS A 11 3.99 -3.53 19.26
C LYS A 11 3.83 -4.38 20.48
N SER A 12 4.84 -4.53 21.27
CA SER A 12 4.72 -5.41 22.38
C SER A 12 3.81 -4.88 23.45
N GLN A 13 3.49 -3.62 23.42
CA GLN A 13 2.58 -3.11 24.38
C GLN A 13 1.17 -3.05 23.89
N MET A 14 0.90 -3.45 22.70
CA MET A 14 -0.43 -3.41 22.17
C MET A 14 -1.18 -4.64 22.57
N SER A 15 -2.48 -4.61 22.42
CA SER A 15 -3.27 -5.77 22.72
C SER A 15 -2.86 -6.89 21.81
N HIS A 16 -3.12 -8.09 22.23
CA HIS A 16 -2.78 -9.27 21.48
C HIS A 16 -3.39 -9.23 20.09
N ASN A 17 -4.61 -8.79 19.98
CA ASN A 17 -5.26 -8.74 18.68
C ASN A 17 -4.60 -7.77 17.74
N LYS A 18 -4.18 -6.63 18.24
CA LYS A 18 -3.52 -5.67 17.39
C LYS A 18 -2.18 -6.19 16.92
N LYS A 19 -1.47 -6.86 17.81
CA LYS A 19 -0.21 -7.39 17.43
C LYS A 19 -0.34 -8.46 16.38
N ASP A 20 -1.32 -9.34 16.53
CA ASP A 20 -1.56 -10.38 15.54
C ASP A 20 -1.91 -9.78 14.21
N PHE A 21 -2.72 -8.72 14.23
CA PHE A 21 -3.13 -8.10 12.98
C PHE A 21 -1.92 -7.43 12.31
N LEU A 22 -1.06 -6.80 13.06
CA LEU A 22 0.11 -6.18 12.47
C LEU A 22 1.03 -7.23 11.85
N ASP A 23 1.16 -8.38 12.49
CA ASP A 23 1.97 -9.44 11.93
C ASP A 23 1.37 -9.96 10.63
N ALA A 24 0.05 -10.09 10.60
CA ALA A 24 -0.62 -10.53 9.39
C ALA A 24 -0.51 -9.49 8.30
N LEU A 25 -0.57 -8.23 8.66
CA LEU A 25 -0.48 -7.16 7.70
C LEU A 25 0.92 -7.15 7.08
N GLU A 26 1.92 -7.39 7.88
CA GLU A 26 3.26 -7.43 7.38
C GLU A 26 3.43 -8.59 6.40
N ARG A 27 2.89 -9.75 6.73
CA ARG A 27 2.99 -10.90 5.84
C ARG A 27 2.23 -10.69 4.54
N SER A 28 1.19 -9.88 4.55
CA SER A 28 0.41 -9.64 3.36
C SER A 28 0.85 -8.38 2.61
N LEU A 29 1.98 -7.81 2.98
CA LEU A 29 2.52 -6.62 2.36
C LEU A 29 1.55 -5.46 2.42
N GLY A 30 0.90 -5.33 3.56
CA GLY A 30 0.02 -4.19 3.80
C GLY A 30 -1.39 -4.34 3.27
N VAL A 31 -1.79 -5.50 2.83
CA VAL A 31 -3.13 -5.67 2.29
C VAL A 31 -4.10 -5.95 3.42
N VAL A 32 -4.92 -4.97 3.74
CA VAL A 32 -5.81 -5.04 4.89
C VAL A 32 -6.81 -6.18 4.78
N THR A 33 -7.37 -6.38 3.60
CA THR A 33 -8.38 -7.41 3.44
C THR A 33 -7.80 -8.80 3.74
N THR A 34 -6.60 -9.06 3.27
CA THR A 34 -5.98 -10.34 3.50
C THR A 34 -5.66 -10.53 4.98
N ALA A 35 -5.13 -9.49 5.61
CA ALA A 35 -4.81 -9.57 7.02
C ALA A 35 -6.06 -9.78 7.85
N ALA A 36 -7.15 -9.10 7.50
CA ALA A 36 -8.39 -9.20 8.24
C ALA A 36 -8.93 -10.63 8.16
N LYS A 37 -8.85 -11.23 6.99
CA LYS A 37 -9.33 -12.58 6.87
C LYS A 37 -8.47 -13.54 7.65
N SER A 38 -7.19 -13.37 7.63
CA SER A 38 -6.31 -14.29 8.31
C SER A 38 -6.46 -14.21 9.83
N CYS A 39 -6.81 -13.06 10.36
CA CYS A 39 -6.98 -12.91 11.79
C CYS A 39 -8.41 -12.98 12.23
N ASN A 40 -9.32 -13.14 11.29
CA ASN A 40 -10.74 -13.19 11.59
C ASN A 40 -11.19 -11.91 12.30
N ILE A 41 -10.74 -10.78 11.82
CA ILE A 41 -11.08 -9.49 12.37
C ILE A 41 -11.69 -8.67 11.26
N GLU A 42 -12.70 -7.89 11.56
CA GLU A 42 -13.34 -7.09 10.54
C GLU A 42 -12.50 -5.92 10.16
N ARG A 43 -12.55 -5.52 8.91
CA ARG A 43 -11.76 -4.40 8.45
C ARG A 43 -12.06 -3.13 9.22
N ARG A 44 -13.31 -2.93 9.59
CA ARG A 44 -13.66 -1.72 10.31
C ARG A 44 -12.94 -1.65 11.65
N THR A 45 -12.63 -2.77 12.25
CA THR A 45 -11.91 -2.78 13.50
C THR A 45 -10.50 -2.21 13.31
N HIS A 46 -9.88 -2.58 12.20
CA HIS A 46 -8.55 -2.07 11.88
C HIS A 46 -8.60 -0.55 11.74
N TYR A 47 -9.58 -0.02 11.03
CA TYR A 47 -9.66 1.42 10.82
C TYR A 47 -10.00 2.16 12.10
N ARG A 48 -10.77 1.54 12.97
CA ARG A 48 -11.06 2.15 14.24
C ARG A 48 -9.79 2.23 15.08
N TRP A 49 -8.99 1.18 15.05
CA TRP A 49 -7.75 1.19 15.80
C TRP A 49 -6.81 2.29 15.26
N MET A 50 -6.81 2.51 13.97
CA MET A 50 -5.95 3.53 13.41
C MET A 50 -6.35 4.91 13.88
N GLU A 51 -7.63 5.12 14.10
CA GLU A 51 -8.06 6.40 14.59
C GLU A 51 -7.81 6.57 16.08
N GLU A 52 -7.94 5.51 16.82
CA GLU A 52 -7.84 5.62 18.25
C GLU A 52 -6.44 5.45 18.81
N ASP A 53 -5.57 4.81 18.09
CA ASP A 53 -4.28 4.43 18.61
C ASP A 53 -3.18 4.91 17.68
N THR A 54 -2.52 5.97 18.05
CA THR A 54 -1.47 6.54 17.23
C THR A 54 -0.31 5.58 17.03
N GLU A 55 0.01 4.81 18.04
CA GLU A 55 1.10 3.87 17.90
C GLU A 55 0.76 2.79 16.90
N TYR A 56 -0.48 2.36 16.90
CA TYR A 56 -0.91 1.36 15.94
C TYR A 56 -0.87 1.96 14.53
N ALA A 57 -1.33 3.19 14.38
CA ALA A 57 -1.35 3.83 13.08
C ALA A 57 0.08 4.00 12.55
N ASP A 58 1.02 4.34 13.43
CA ASP A 58 2.40 4.48 13.02
C ASP A 58 2.98 3.14 12.58
N ALA A 59 2.63 2.09 13.29
CA ALA A 59 3.12 0.76 12.93
C ALA A 59 2.57 0.33 11.57
N VAL A 60 1.31 0.65 11.30
CA VAL A 60 0.72 0.32 10.02
C VAL A 60 1.44 1.08 8.90
N LYS A 61 1.74 2.34 9.15
CA LYS A 61 2.41 3.12 8.14
C LYS A 61 3.78 2.56 7.85
N ASP A 62 4.50 2.14 8.87
CA ASP A 62 5.80 1.55 8.67
C ASP A 62 5.73 0.27 7.84
N ILE A 63 4.70 -0.52 8.08
CA ILE A 63 4.52 -1.74 7.32
C ILE A 63 4.24 -1.42 5.87
N GLN A 64 3.42 -0.42 5.62
CA GLN A 64 3.10 -0.05 4.27
C GLN A 64 4.32 0.48 3.52
N GLU A 65 5.15 1.23 4.21
CA GLU A 65 6.34 1.73 3.58
C GLU A 65 7.34 0.62 3.31
N SER A 66 7.44 -0.33 4.20
CA SER A 66 8.31 -1.48 3.97
C SER A 66 7.82 -2.32 2.80
N ALA A 67 6.51 -2.40 2.63
CA ALA A 67 5.96 -3.15 1.51
C ALA A 67 6.34 -2.50 0.19
N ILE A 68 6.33 -1.17 0.15
CA ILE A 68 6.71 -0.46 -1.05
C ILE A 68 8.21 -0.65 -1.31
N ASP A 69 9.01 -0.61 -0.26
CA ASP A 69 10.44 -0.83 -0.42
C ASP A 69 10.71 -2.22 -0.99
N PHE A 70 9.95 -3.20 -0.53
CA PHE A 70 10.11 -4.55 -1.01
C PHE A 70 9.75 -4.62 -2.50
N ALA A 71 8.65 -3.97 -2.87
CA ALA A 71 8.22 -3.97 -4.26
C ALA A 71 9.25 -3.27 -5.15
N GLU A 72 9.84 -2.19 -4.64
CA GLU A 72 10.86 -1.49 -5.40
C GLU A 72 12.09 -2.36 -5.60
N SER A 73 12.46 -3.11 -4.59
CA SER A 73 13.59 -4.00 -4.73
C SER A 73 13.31 -5.08 -5.76
N SER A 74 12.10 -5.59 -5.76
CA SER A 74 11.73 -6.60 -6.73
C SER A 74 11.74 -6.04 -8.14
N LEU A 75 11.25 -4.82 -8.29
CA LEU A 75 11.25 -4.18 -9.59
C LEU A 75 12.67 -4.00 -10.09
N HIS A 76 13.55 -3.52 -9.23
CA HIS A 76 14.93 -3.31 -9.63
C HIS A 76 15.61 -4.62 -10.02
N GLN A 77 15.30 -5.67 -9.29
CA GLN A 77 15.89 -6.96 -9.62
C GLN A 77 15.38 -7.44 -10.98
N GLN A 78 14.11 -7.23 -11.26
CA GLN A 78 13.57 -7.64 -12.54
C GLN A 78 14.17 -6.83 -13.68
N ILE A 79 14.44 -5.55 -13.44
CA ILE A 79 15.08 -4.75 -14.46
C ILE A 79 16.47 -5.30 -14.75
N LYS A 80 17.19 -5.70 -13.71
CA LYS A 80 18.50 -6.28 -13.90
C LYS A 80 18.41 -7.60 -14.65
N ASP A 81 17.33 -8.32 -14.45
CA ASP A 81 17.10 -9.58 -15.10
C ASP A 81 16.53 -9.40 -16.51
N LYS A 82 16.41 -8.16 -16.93
CA LYS A 82 15.95 -7.82 -18.26
C LYS A 82 14.53 -8.22 -18.57
N VAL A 83 13.67 -8.06 -17.59
CA VAL A 83 12.23 -8.29 -17.79
C VAL A 83 11.67 -7.05 -18.46
N PRO A 84 11.19 -7.13 -19.68
CA PRO A 84 10.80 -5.92 -20.43
C PRO A 84 9.70 -5.12 -19.77
N SER A 85 8.70 -5.79 -19.22
CA SER A 85 7.58 -5.05 -18.64
C SER A 85 8.05 -4.21 -17.46
N SER A 86 9.01 -4.71 -16.70
CA SER A 86 9.51 -3.98 -15.55
C SER A 86 10.30 -2.76 -15.98
N THR A 87 11.09 -2.89 -17.02
CA THR A 87 11.86 -1.78 -17.53
C THR A 87 10.94 -0.72 -18.09
N ILE A 88 9.91 -1.13 -18.83
CA ILE A 88 8.95 -0.21 -19.39
C ILE A 88 8.21 0.52 -18.29
N PHE A 89 7.80 -0.21 -17.26
CA PHE A 89 7.10 0.41 -16.17
C PHE A 89 7.96 1.45 -15.47
N TYR A 90 9.21 1.13 -15.25
CA TYR A 90 10.11 2.05 -14.58
C TYR A 90 10.26 3.32 -15.42
N LEU A 91 10.41 3.18 -16.72
CA LEU A 91 10.58 4.36 -17.56
C LEU A 91 9.32 5.18 -17.63
N LYS A 92 8.15 4.56 -17.62
CA LYS A 92 6.92 5.32 -17.63
C LYS A 92 6.70 6.08 -16.37
N THR A 93 7.21 5.60 -15.26
CA THR A 93 6.96 6.27 -14.01
C THR A 93 8.09 7.20 -13.62
N LYS A 94 9.33 6.75 -13.72
CA LYS A 94 10.44 7.59 -13.32
C LYS A 94 11.11 8.29 -14.47
N GLY A 95 10.82 7.90 -15.67
CA GLY A 95 11.48 8.50 -16.83
C GLY A 95 10.68 9.58 -17.50
N LYS A 96 9.59 10.04 -16.88
CA LYS A 96 8.78 11.04 -17.52
C LYS A 96 9.54 12.27 -17.91
N ASN A 97 10.44 12.70 -17.09
CA ASN A 97 11.18 13.90 -17.39
C ASN A 97 12.03 13.75 -18.65
N ARG A 98 12.28 12.52 -19.04
CA ARG A 98 13.09 12.28 -20.22
C ARG A 98 12.23 11.89 -21.40
N GLY A 99 10.94 12.09 -21.31
CA GLY A 99 10.04 11.87 -22.43
C GLY A 99 9.30 10.55 -22.47
N TYR A 100 9.47 9.70 -21.49
CA TYR A 100 8.79 8.42 -21.49
C TYR A 100 7.39 8.55 -20.90
N VAL A 101 6.46 9.04 -21.68
CA VAL A 101 5.09 9.20 -21.22
C VAL A 101 4.16 8.44 -22.11
N GLU A 102 3.03 8.08 -21.56
CA GLU A 102 2.06 7.39 -22.32
C GLU A 102 1.12 8.32 -22.94
N LYS A 103 1.03 8.37 -24.23
CA LYS A 103 0.15 9.22 -24.84
C LYS A 103 -1.25 8.95 -24.64
N GLN A 104 -1.64 7.75 -24.51
CA GLN A 104 -3.00 7.50 -24.31
C GLN A 104 -3.52 8.11 -23.12
N GLN A 105 -2.77 8.35 -22.15
CA GLN A 105 -3.31 8.95 -21.02
C GLN A 105 -3.81 10.28 -21.32
N ILE A 106 -3.25 10.96 -22.20
CA ILE A 106 -3.70 12.25 -22.54
C ILE A 106 -5.01 12.20 -23.11
N GLU A 107 -5.30 11.27 -23.93
CA GLU A 107 -6.57 11.21 -24.50
C GLU A 107 -7.60 10.91 -23.53
N ILE A 108 -7.32 10.10 -22.62
CA ILE A 108 -8.32 9.80 -21.67
C ILE A 108 -8.66 10.96 -20.86
N ASN A 109 -7.72 11.78 -20.66
CA ASN A 109 -8.03 12.90 -19.88
C ASN A 109 -8.86 13.87 -20.53
N GLU A 110 -9.06 13.75 -21.75
CA GLU A 110 -9.84 14.60 -22.36
C GLU A 110 -11.12 14.30 -22.13
N PRO A 111 -11.70 14.49 -21.30
CA PRO A 111 -12.86 14.08 -20.90
C PRO A 111 -13.92 14.49 -21.59
N LYS A 112 -14.32 13.96 -22.29
CA LYS A 112 -15.37 14.08 -22.74
C LYS A 112 -16.20 13.43 -21.92
N PRO A 113 -16.91 13.87 -21.15
CA PRO A 113 -17.74 13.30 -20.27
C PRO A 113 -18.60 12.48 -21.03
N PHE A 114 -18.87 11.40 -20.65
CA PHE A 114 -19.65 10.59 -21.33
C PHE A 114 -21.01 11.04 -21.29
N THR A 115 -21.57 11.52 -22.19
CA THR A 115 -22.87 11.93 -22.09
C THR A 115 -23.61 11.23 -23.08
N TRP A 116 -24.57 10.67 -22.78
CA TRP A 116 -25.34 10.01 -23.67
C TRP A 116 -26.03 10.90 -24.54
N PHE A 117 -26.36 11.96 -24.16
CA PHE A 117 -27.10 12.75 -24.93
C PHE A 117 -26.50 13.81 -25.51
N ASP A 118 -25.87 14.36 -25.21
CA ASP A 118 -25.35 15.46 -25.69
C ASP A 118 -24.66 15.36 -26.72
N ASP A 119 -24.37 14.68 -26.97
CA ASP A 119 -23.58 14.57 -27.85
C ASP A 119 -24.02 15.03 -28.93
N GLU A 120 -24.63 15.21 -29.03
CA GLU A 120 -24.98 15.56 -29.97
C GLU A 120 -24.84 16.62 -30.21
N ASN A 121 -24.64 17.05 -29.97
CA ASN A 121 -24.45 18.05 -30.17
C ASN A 121 -23.78 18.29 -30.40
#